data_75651d10d372c5ba408ebb7815f75783
#
_entry.id   75651d10d372c5ba408ebb7815f75783
#
_cell.length_a   1.000
_cell.length_b   1.000
_cell.length_c   1.000
_cell.angle_alpha   90.00
_cell.angle_beta   90.00
_cell.angle_gamma   90.00
#
_symmetry.space_group_name_H-M   'P 1'
#
loop_
_entity.id
_entity.type
_entity.pdbx_description
1 polymer ?
#
loop_
_entity_poly.entity_id
_entity_poly.type
_entity_poly.pdbx_seq_one_letter_code
_entity_poly.pdbx_strand_id
1 'polypeptide(L)'
;MFFANKVGHYMAITSELNEASDHRTYKVSGQVFFSSADKFVAAFDFKEAISKVTIDLSRAHFWDITAVAALDKVVVKLRREGTEVEVLGLNEASTTIVDRFGVHDKPDAIDQLMGH
;
A
#
# COMPACT_ATOMS: atom_id res chain seq x y z
N MET A 1 14.86 12.28 6.42
CA MET A 1 13.79 12.91 7.19
C MET A 1 12.64 11.94 7.40
N PHE A 2 12.17 11.82 8.58
CA PHE A 2 11.08 10.94 8.94
C PHE A 2 9.79 11.73 9.12
N PHE A 3 8.70 11.22 8.57
CA PHE A 3 7.38 11.84 8.69
C PHE A 3 6.36 10.78 9.06
N ALA A 4 5.58 11.02 10.12
CA ALA A 4 4.54 10.14 10.59
C ALA A 4 3.17 10.79 10.42
N ASN A 5 2.23 10.07 9.82
CA ASN A 5 0.88 10.58 9.59
C ASN A 5 -0.14 9.53 9.99
N LYS A 6 -1.00 9.90 10.93
CA LYS A 6 -2.06 9.01 11.40
C LYS A 6 -3.32 9.27 10.57
N VAL A 7 -3.71 8.29 9.78
CA VAL A 7 -4.74 8.45 8.76
C VAL A 7 -6.00 7.66 9.15
N GLY A 8 -6.64 8.07 10.22
CA GLY A 8 -7.83 7.40 10.74
C GLY A 8 -7.54 6.65 12.03
N HIS A 9 -8.54 5.95 12.55
CA HIS A 9 -8.43 5.27 13.83
C HIS A 9 -7.56 4.01 13.80
N TYR A 10 -7.54 3.33 12.67
CA TYR A 10 -6.97 1.99 12.60
C TYR A 10 -5.80 1.89 11.64
N MET A 11 -5.44 2.97 10.98
CA MET A 11 -4.39 2.97 9.98
C MET A 11 -3.40 4.09 10.25
N ALA A 12 -2.12 3.79 10.14
CA ALA A 12 -1.06 4.78 10.23
C ALA A 12 -0.09 4.59 9.06
N ILE A 13 0.35 5.69 8.49
CA ILE A 13 1.31 5.69 7.39
C ILE A 13 2.47 6.59 7.77
N THR A 14 3.68 6.03 7.74
CA THR A 14 4.90 6.79 7.95
C THR A 14 5.71 6.77 6.66
N SER A 15 6.51 7.79 6.45
CA SER A 15 7.40 7.80 5.30
C SER A 15 8.78 8.32 5.68
N GLU A 16 9.77 7.81 4.99
CA GLU A 16 11.16 8.18 5.20
C GLU A 16 11.84 8.38 3.86
N LEU A 17 12.50 9.51 3.71
CA LEU A 17 13.27 9.84 2.51
C LEU A 17 14.73 9.53 2.78
N ASN A 18 15.41 8.87 1.83
CA ASN A 18 16.82 8.56 1.99
C ASN A 18 17.68 9.82 1.88
N GLU A 19 18.98 9.71 2.19
CA GLU A 19 19.90 10.85 2.19
C GLU A 19 20.04 11.51 0.83
N ALA A 20 19.99 10.70 -0.24
CA ALA A 20 20.10 11.21 -1.60
C ALA A 20 18.82 11.89 -2.10
N SER A 21 17.72 11.81 -1.34
CA SER A 21 16.43 12.38 -1.68
C SER A 21 15.84 11.83 -2.99
N ASP A 22 16.16 10.57 -3.32
CA ASP A 22 15.69 9.93 -4.54
C ASP A 22 14.88 8.66 -4.29
N HIS A 23 14.74 8.24 -3.02
CA HIS A 23 14.02 7.03 -2.64
C HIS A 23 13.23 7.27 -1.36
N ARG A 24 11.91 7.18 -1.45
CA ARG A 24 11.04 7.30 -0.30
C ARG A 24 10.42 5.95 0.04
N THR A 25 10.43 5.59 1.31
CA THR A 25 9.79 4.38 1.81
C THR A 25 8.55 4.76 2.61
N TYR A 26 7.39 4.27 2.19
CA TYR A 26 6.15 4.40 2.94
C TYR A 26 5.91 3.11 3.72
N LYS A 27 5.67 3.23 5.01
CA LYS A 27 5.34 2.09 5.86
C LYS A 27 3.90 2.23 6.32
N VAL A 28 3.08 1.28 5.93
CA VAL A 28 1.66 1.26 6.27
C VAL A 28 1.46 0.25 7.38
N SER A 29 0.76 0.63 8.44
CA SER A 29 0.44 -0.26 9.55
C SER A 29 -1.02 -0.13 9.91
N GLY A 30 -1.57 -1.21 10.50
CA GLY A 30 -2.95 -1.24 10.95
C GLY A 30 -3.91 -1.77 9.90
N GLN A 31 -5.15 -1.35 9.99
CA GLN A 31 -6.26 -1.94 9.26
C GLN A 31 -6.71 -1.03 8.13
N VAL A 32 -6.77 -1.56 6.91
CA VAL A 32 -7.20 -0.80 5.74
C VAL A 32 -8.55 -1.36 5.28
N PHE A 33 -9.59 -0.53 5.37
CA PHE A 33 -10.96 -0.85 4.98
C PHE A 33 -11.38 0.00 3.79
N PHE A 34 -12.52 -0.34 3.19
CA PHE A 34 -13.10 0.51 2.16
C PHE A 34 -13.31 1.95 2.65
N SER A 35 -13.64 2.13 3.92
CA SER A 35 -13.89 3.46 4.49
C SER A 35 -12.63 4.30 4.64
N SER A 36 -11.45 3.68 4.63
CA SER A 36 -10.18 4.39 4.70
C SER A 36 -9.41 4.39 3.38
N ALA A 37 -9.98 3.82 2.33
CA ALA A 37 -9.29 3.70 1.04
C ALA A 37 -8.90 5.06 0.46
N ASP A 38 -9.77 6.07 0.52
CA ASP A 38 -9.47 7.41 0.03
C ASP A 38 -8.35 8.07 0.82
N LYS A 39 -8.35 7.88 2.13
CA LYS A 39 -7.29 8.41 3.00
C LYS A 39 -5.96 7.72 2.72
N PHE A 40 -6.00 6.43 2.45
CA PHE A 40 -4.82 5.68 2.07
C PHE A 40 -4.19 6.27 0.82
N VAL A 41 -4.98 6.46 -0.24
CA VAL A 41 -4.49 7.06 -1.48
C VAL A 41 -3.96 8.48 -1.24
N ALA A 42 -4.67 9.28 -0.46
CA ALA A 42 -4.31 10.67 -0.19
C ALA A 42 -3.01 10.82 0.61
N ALA A 43 -2.58 9.77 1.30
CA ALA A 43 -1.35 9.80 2.10
C ALA A 43 -0.08 9.77 1.24
N PHE A 44 -0.19 9.44 -0.05
CA PHE A 44 0.96 9.34 -0.94
C PHE A 44 1.13 10.65 -1.72
N ASP A 45 2.40 11.08 -1.88
CA ASP A 45 2.72 12.27 -2.64
C ASP A 45 3.09 11.88 -4.07
N PHE A 46 2.16 12.09 -5.00
CA PHE A 46 2.36 11.75 -6.40
C PHE A 46 3.13 12.83 -7.18
N LYS A 47 3.34 13.98 -6.56
CA LYS A 47 4.02 15.10 -7.21
C LYS A 47 5.49 15.20 -6.83
N GLU A 48 5.93 14.39 -5.88
CA GLU A 48 7.33 14.42 -5.47
C GLU A 48 8.21 13.88 -6.60
N ALA A 49 9.25 14.65 -6.96
CA ALA A 49 10.20 14.25 -7.98
C ALA A 49 11.19 13.25 -7.39
N ILE A 50 10.86 11.97 -7.51
CA ILE A 50 11.60 10.90 -6.85
C ILE A 50 11.72 9.70 -7.78
N SER A 51 12.88 9.02 -7.72
CA SER A 51 13.18 7.91 -8.62
C SER A 51 12.50 6.62 -8.21
N LYS A 52 12.39 6.37 -6.92
CA LYS A 52 11.87 5.10 -6.41
C LYS A 52 11.02 5.30 -5.16
N VAL A 53 9.94 4.53 -5.07
CA VAL A 53 9.11 4.44 -3.88
C VAL A 53 8.99 2.97 -3.47
N THR A 54 9.22 2.69 -2.19
CA THR A 54 8.95 1.39 -1.60
C THR A 54 7.73 1.52 -0.71
N ILE A 55 6.77 0.62 -0.87
CA ILE A 55 5.57 0.57 -0.03
C ILE A 55 5.65 -0.70 0.80
N ASP A 56 5.89 -0.54 2.10
CA ASP A 56 6.02 -1.66 3.02
C ASP A 56 4.69 -1.89 3.72
N LEU A 57 4.07 -3.02 3.41
CA LEU A 57 2.76 -3.41 3.93
C LEU A 57 2.86 -4.55 4.94
N SER A 58 4.06 -4.88 5.42
CA SER A 58 4.26 -6.03 6.29
C SER A 58 3.49 -5.94 7.61
N ARG A 59 3.08 -4.75 8.01
CA ARG A 59 2.28 -4.51 9.22
C ARG A 59 0.86 -4.04 8.92
N ALA A 60 0.47 -4.05 7.66
CA ALA A 60 -0.87 -3.65 7.25
C ALA A 60 -1.76 -4.87 7.13
N HIS A 61 -3.07 -4.66 7.27
CA HIS A 61 -4.09 -5.69 7.08
C HIS A 61 -5.17 -5.11 6.18
N PHE A 62 -5.31 -5.69 5.00
CA PHE A 62 -6.36 -5.30 4.07
C PHE A 62 -7.60 -6.15 4.34
N TRP A 63 -8.73 -5.50 4.56
CA TRP A 63 -9.97 -6.16 4.97
C TRP A 63 -10.94 -6.42 3.83
N ASP A 64 -10.75 -5.74 2.70
CA ASP A 64 -11.64 -5.91 1.56
C ASP A 64 -10.94 -5.61 0.25
N ILE A 65 -11.61 -5.93 -0.85
CA ILE A 65 -11.07 -5.75 -2.20
C ILE A 65 -10.91 -4.26 -2.53
N THR A 66 -11.74 -3.40 -1.96
CA THR A 66 -11.62 -1.95 -2.17
C THR A 66 -10.29 -1.42 -1.65
N ALA A 67 -9.83 -1.95 -0.51
CA ALA A 67 -8.51 -1.57 0.03
C ALA A 67 -7.38 -2.01 -0.91
N VAL A 68 -7.48 -3.21 -1.48
CA VAL A 68 -6.49 -3.70 -2.44
C VAL A 68 -6.51 -2.85 -3.72
N ALA A 69 -7.70 -2.48 -4.18
CA ALA A 69 -7.84 -1.61 -5.36
C ALA A 69 -7.23 -0.23 -5.11
N ALA A 70 -7.31 0.28 -3.88
CA ALA A 70 -6.67 1.54 -3.52
C ALA A 70 -5.15 1.45 -3.64
N LEU A 71 -4.56 0.34 -3.19
CA LEU A 71 -3.13 0.10 -3.37
C LEU A 71 -2.75 0.07 -4.85
N ASP A 72 -3.51 -0.66 -5.65
CA ASP A 72 -3.26 -0.75 -7.09
C ASP A 72 -3.29 0.63 -7.73
N LYS A 73 -4.26 1.46 -7.35
CA LYS A 73 -4.38 2.83 -7.83
C LYS A 73 -3.15 3.67 -7.49
N VAL A 74 -2.63 3.54 -6.28
CA VAL A 74 -1.40 4.24 -5.86
C VAL A 74 -0.23 3.80 -6.72
N VAL A 75 -0.04 2.50 -6.90
CA VAL A 75 1.07 1.95 -7.69
C VAL A 75 1.02 2.44 -9.13
N VAL A 76 -0.15 2.34 -9.76
CA VAL A 76 -0.33 2.78 -11.14
C VAL A 76 -0.04 4.27 -11.28
N LYS A 77 -0.53 5.07 -10.35
CA LYS A 77 -0.37 6.52 -10.41
C LYS A 77 1.09 6.93 -10.25
N LEU A 78 1.82 6.29 -9.34
CA LEU A 78 3.25 6.54 -9.16
C LEU A 78 4.04 6.14 -10.40
N ARG A 79 3.72 5.00 -10.99
CA ARG A 79 4.40 4.53 -12.20
C ARG A 79 4.15 5.45 -13.39
N ARG A 80 2.97 6.05 -13.48
CA ARG A 80 2.67 7.02 -14.53
C ARG A 80 3.54 8.28 -14.43
N GLU A 81 3.97 8.61 -13.23
CA GLU A 81 4.86 9.75 -13.01
C GLU A 81 6.33 9.37 -13.21
N GLY A 82 6.61 8.17 -13.68
CA GLY A 82 7.96 7.71 -13.93
C GLY A 82 8.69 7.18 -12.71
N THR A 83 7.98 6.98 -11.61
CA THR A 83 8.55 6.46 -10.37
C THR A 83 8.58 4.94 -10.39
N GLU A 84 9.72 4.34 -10.05
CA GLU A 84 9.81 2.91 -9.82
C GLU A 84 9.14 2.58 -8.48
N VAL A 85 8.28 1.56 -8.46
CA VAL A 85 7.54 1.19 -7.24
C VAL A 85 7.83 -0.25 -6.87
N GLU A 86 8.21 -0.45 -5.61
CA GLU A 86 8.39 -1.76 -5.01
C GLU A 86 7.38 -1.92 -3.88
N VAL A 87 6.66 -3.05 -3.84
CA VAL A 87 5.68 -3.34 -2.78
C VAL A 87 6.17 -4.54 -1.98
N LEU A 88 6.29 -4.36 -0.67
CA LEU A 88 6.75 -5.39 0.25
C LEU A 88 5.59 -5.80 1.16
N GLY A 89 5.52 -7.10 1.48
CA GLY A 89 4.54 -7.60 2.47
C GLY A 89 3.11 -7.68 1.99
N LEU A 90 2.87 -7.65 0.68
CA LEU A 90 1.52 -7.69 0.15
C LEU A 90 0.79 -8.98 0.53
N ASN A 91 1.47 -10.13 0.48
CA ASN A 91 0.84 -11.41 0.85
C ASN A 91 0.38 -11.39 2.31
N GLU A 92 1.20 -10.88 3.20
CA GLU A 92 0.88 -10.77 4.62
C GLU A 92 -0.30 -9.82 4.82
N ALA A 93 -0.29 -8.68 4.14
CA ALA A 93 -1.35 -7.69 4.26
C ALA A 93 -2.68 -8.21 3.74
N SER A 94 -2.66 -9.08 2.74
CA SER A 94 -3.86 -9.62 2.11
C SER A 94 -4.39 -10.89 2.78
N THR A 95 -3.71 -11.42 3.79
CA THR A 95 -4.08 -12.67 4.45
C THR A 95 -5.52 -12.62 4.98
N THR A 96 -5.93 -11.51 5.54
CA THR A 96 -7.28 -11.36 6.08
C THR A 96 -8.35 -11.54 4.99
N ILE A 97 -8.11 -11.01 3.79
CA ILE A 97 -9.03 -11.18 2.67
C ILE A 97 -9.07 -12.64 2.23
N VAL A 98 -7.90 -13.25 2.11
CA VAL A 98 -7.78 -14.65 1.70
C VAL A 98 -8.55 -15.54 2.66
N ASP A 99 -8.38 -15.36 3.97
CA ASP A 99 -9.09 -16.12 4.98
C ASP A 99 -10.61 -15.89 4.92
N ARG A 100 -11.01 -14.63 4.75
CA ARG A 100 -12.43 -14.25 4.71
C ARG A 100 -13.18 -14.91 3.56
N PHE A 101 -12.54 -15.01 2.40
CA PHE A 101 -13.18 -15.54 1.20
C PHE A 101 -12.87 -17.01 0.95
N GLY A 102 -12.11 -17.65 1.84
CA GLY A 102 -11.81 -19.07 1.73
C GLY A 102 -10.95 -19.44 0.54
N VAL A 103 -10.08 -18.52 0.08
CA VAL A 103 -9.24 -18.75 -1.10
C VAL A 103 -7.77 -18.98 -0.75
N HIS A 104 -7.47 -19.16 0.51
CA HIS A 104 -6.09 -19.27 1.01
C HIS A 104 -5.36 -20.52 0.55
N ASP A 105 -6.07 -21.50 0.03
CA ASP A 105 -5.47 -22.71 -0.55
C ASP A 105 -5.17 -22.56 -2.05
N LYS A 106 -5.42 -21.38 -2.62
CA LYS A 106 -5.19 -21.09 -4.04
C LYS A 106 -4.23 -19.90 -4.16
N PRO A 107 -2.92 -20.14 -4.31
CA PRO A 107 -1.94 -19.06 -4.29
C PRO A 107 -2.19 -17.96 -5.33
N ASP A 108 -2.75 -18.32 -6.49
CA ASP A 108 -3.00 -17.37 -7.56
C ASP A 108 -4.21 -16.45 -7.31
N ALA A 109 -5.00 -16.74 -6.28
CA ALA A 109 -6.22 -15.97 -6.00
C ALA A 109 -5.93 -14.50 -5.69
N ILE A 110 -4.80 -14.22 -5.04
CA ILE A 110 -4.41 -12.85 -4.71
C ILE A 110 -4.16 -12.04 -5.98
N ASP A 111 -3.47 -12.63 -6.96
CA ASP A 111 -3.23 -11.97 -8.25
C ASP A 111 -4.55 -11.67 -8.95
N GLN A 112 -5.50 -12.60 -8.92
CA GLN A 112 -6.83 -12.40 -9.50
C GLN A 112 -7.57 -11.26 -8.81
N LEU A 113 -7.48 -11.17 -7.48
CA LEU A 113 -8.12 -10.10 -6.71
C LEU A 113 -7.54 -8.75 -7.05
N MET A 114 -6.28 -8.69 -7.45
CA MET A 114 -5.61 -7.45 -7.84
C MET A 114 -5.81 -7.10 -9.32
N GLY A 115 -6.54 -7.88 -10.07
CA GLY A 115 -6.87 -7.57 -11.45
C GLY A 115 -5.77 -7.86 -12.46
N HIS A 116 -4.90 -8.77 -12.16
CA HIS A 116 -3.83 -9.17 -13.08
C HIS A 116 -4.27 -10.21 -14.07
#